data_1b2be59d8fcb0af76d180f90ca3f3c00
#
_entry.id   1b2be59d8fcb0af76d180f90ca3f3c00
#
_cell.length_a   1.000
_cell.length_b   1.000
_cell.length_c   1.000
_cell.angle_alpha   90.00
_cell.angle_beta   90.00
_cell.angle_gamma   90.00
#
_symmetry.space_group_name_H-M   'P 1'
#
loop_
_entity.id
_entity.type
_entity.pdbx_description
1 polymer ?
#
loop_
_entity_poly.entity_id
_entity_poly.type
_entity_poly.pdbx_seq_one_letter_code
_entity_poly.pdbx_strand_id
1 'polypeptide(L)'
;MRGGAAAMLARMMKLHNYFRSSASFRVRIALNIKGLAYDYVPVHIARGEHHQPPFADMAPEQLVPLLEEDASSGGERISQSMAIIEYLDETNPEPPLLPHDPVGRARVRALSQIIACEIHPINNLRVLKYLVKELKLDEAAKNTWYRHWVREGLEAFERQLAAQPAGIYCYGNTLTLADCCLVPQIFNAQRFDCDLSGLPRTMAAYEAAMQTDAVQRAQPARCPDAET
;
A
#
# COMPACT_ATOMS: atom_id res chain seq x y z
N MET A 1 -0.68 20.25 46.81
CA MET A 1 -0.06 20.06 45.50
C MET A 1 -0.40 18.66 45.01
N ARG A 2 -1.39 18.52 44.15
CA ARG A 2 -1.73 17.26 43.51
C ARG A 2 -1.49 17.48 42.01
N GLY A 3 -0.34 17.00 41.55
CA GLY A 3 -0.01 16.95 40.13
C GLY A 3 -0.90 15.91 39.46
N GLY A 4 -1.89 16.40 38.71
CA GLY A 4 -2.62 15.56 37.79
C GLY A 4 -1.73 15.18 36.62
N ALA A 5 -1.27 13.91 36.57
CA ALA A 5 -0.82 13.30 35.35
C ALA A 5 -2.05 13.21 34.43
N ALA A 6 -2.20 14.17 33.53
CA ALA A 6 -3.08 14.03 32.39
C ALA A 6 -2.48 12.86 31.57
N ALA A 7 -3.10 11.69 31.66
CA ALA A 7 -2.86 10.62 30.74
C ALA A 7 -3.12 11.20 29.33
N MET A 8 -2.05 11.37 28.57
CA MET A 8 -2.11 11.69 27.16
C MET A 8 -2.78 10.48 26.52
N LEU A 9 -4.10 10.55 26.32
CA LEU A 9 -4.85 9.57 25.52
C LEU A 9 -4.13 9.54 24.18
N ALA A 10 -3.46 8.44 23.92
CA ALA A 10 -2.78 8.24 22.66
C ALA A 10 -3.84 8.42 21.56
N ARG A 11 -3.57 9.33 20.63
CA ARG A 11 -4.35 9.54 19.42
C ARG A 11 -4.44 8.20 18.69
N MET A 12 -5.61 7.58 18.66
CA MET A 12 -5.81 6.31 18.00
C MET A 12 -6.49 6.57 16.65
N MET A 13 -5.67 6.66 15.60
CA MET A 13 -6.13 6.62 14.22
C MET A 13 -6.81 5.27 13.97
N LYS A 14 -7.82 5.25 13.11
CA LYS A 14 -8.42 4.01 12.63
C LYS A 14 -8.08 3.81 11.16
N LEU A 15 -7.64 2.62 10.82
CA LEU A 15 -7.43 2.22 9.42
C LEU A 15 -8.52 1.23 9.02
N HIS A 16 -9.48 1.71 8.24
CA HIS A 16 -10.46 0.86 7.58
C HIS A 16 -9.79 0.19 6.38
N ASN A 17 -9.63 -1.12 6.43
CA ASN A 17 -8.83 -1.81 5.44
C ASN A 17 -9.23 -3.28 5.28
N TYR A 18 -8.58 -3.96 4.34
CA TYR A 18 -8.76 -5.39 4.07
C TYR A 18 -7.39 -6.07 3.95
N PHE A 19 -7.21 -7.23 4.56
CA PHE A 19 -5.90 -7.87 4.67
C PHE A 19 -5.20 -8.09 3.32
N ARG A 20 -5.91 -8.50 2.25
CA ARG A 20 -5.36 -8.72 0.92
C ARG A 20 -5.36 -7.48 0.01
N SER A 21 -5.87 -6.34 0.46
CA SER A 21 -5.80 -5.11 -0.33
C SER A 21 -4.37 -4.59 -0.42
N SER A 22 -3.82 -4.49 -1.63
CA SER A 22 -2.48 -3.91 -1.86
C SER A 22 -2.40 -2.47 -1.38
N ALA A 23 -3.45 -1.68 -1.64
CA ALA A 23 -3.50 -0.29 -1.21
C ALA A 23 -3.49 -0.17 0.33
N SER A 24 -4.24 -1.04 1.04
CA SER A 24 -4.19 -1.12 2.50
C SER A 24 -2.83 -1.61 3.01
N PHE A 25 -2.23 -2.57 2.34
CA PHE A 25 -0.92 -3.10 2.71
C PHE A 25 0.17 -2.03 2.62
N ARG A 26 0.14 -1.14 1.61
CA ARG A 26 1.02 0.04 1.52
C ARG A 26 0.95 0.88 2.79
N VAL A 27 -0.26 1.22 3.23
CA VAL A 27 -0.49 2.07 4.42
C VAL A 27 -0.04 1.37 5.69
N ARG A 28 -0.31 0.06 5.85
CA ARG A 28 0.17 -0.71 7.00
C ARG A 28 1.70 -0.70 7.09
N ILE A 29 2.41 -0.84 5.97
CA ILE A 29 3.87 -0.75 5.95
C ILE A 29 4.32 0.64 6.41
N ALA A 30 3.74 1.71 5.87
CA ALA A 30 4.08 3.07 6.24
C ALA A 30 3.84 3.34 7.74
N LEU A 31 2.70 2.95 8.28
CA LEU A 31 2.38 3.06 9.72
C LEU A 31 3.41 2.33 10.58
N ASN A 32 3.81 1.11 10.17
CA ASN A 32 4.83 0.34 10.89
C ASN A 32 6.22 0.97 10.81
N ILE A 33 6.62 1.53 9.66
CA ILE A 33 7.89 2.26 9.52
C ILE A 33 7.90 3.47 10.46
N LYS A 34 6.80 4.21 10.51
CA LYS A 34 6.62 5.39 11.37
C LYS A 34 6.45 5.03 12.86
N GLY A 35 6.26 3.76 13.20
CA GLY A 35 5.97 3.36 14.59
C GLY A 35 4.63 3.87 15.12
N LEU A 36 3.69 4.17 14.24
CA LEU A 36 2.38 4.74 14.59
C LEU A 36 1.39 3.62 14.93
N ALA A 37 0.79 3.71 16.09
CA ALA A 37 -0.29 2.82 16.51
C ALA A 37 -1.62 3.23 15.85
N TYR A 38 -2.44 2.26 15.50
CA TYR A 38 -3.75 2.46 14.90
C TYR A 38 -4.70 1.30 15.24
N ASP A 39 -5.99 1.60 15.25
CA ASP A 39 -7.04 0.60 15.31
C ASP A 39 -7.23 -0.03 13.92
N TYR A 40 -7.13 -1.34 13.84
CA TYR A 40 -7.39 -2.09 12.61
C TYR A 40 -8.89 -2.33 12.48
N VAL A 41 -9.54 -1.71 11.50
CA VAL A 41 -10.97 -1.89 11.22
C VAL A 41 -11.14 -2.68 9.92
N PRO A 42 -11.54 -3.96 9.97
CA PRO A 42 -11.69 -4.77 8.78
C PRO A 42 -12.90 -4.34 7.95
N VAL A 43 -12.74 -4.31 6.62
CA VAL A 43 -13.79 -4.08 5.63
C VAL A 43 -13.63 -5.12 4.52
N HIS A 44 -14.43 -6.16 4.52
CA HIS A 44 -14.24 -7.32 3.65
C HIS A 44 -14.72 -7.07 2.20
N ILE A 45 -13.81 -6.60 1.33
CA ILE A 45 -14.14 -6.19 -0.04
C ILE A 45 -14.61 -7.34 -0.95
N ALA A 46 -14.19 -8.58 -0.71
CA ALA A 46 -14.65 -9.70 -1.50
C ALA A 46 -16.12 -10.03 -1.21
N ARG A 47 -16.59 -9.80 0.03
CA ARG A 47 -17.98 -9.94 0.47
C ARG A 47 -18.84 -8.71 0.16
N GLY A 48 -18.24 -7.62 -0.34
CA GLY A 48 -18.97 -6.40 -0.70
C GLY A 48 -19.27 -5.45 0.46
N GLU A 49 -18.66 -5.63 1.63
CA GLU A 49 -18.88 -4.77 2.80
C GLU A 49 -18.56 -3.29 2.54
N HIS A 50 -17.61 -3.02 1.63
CA HIS A 50 -17.27 -1.66 1.21
C HIS A 50 -18.41 -0.94 0.45
N HIS A 51 -19.45 -1.64 0.03
CA HIS A 51 -20.64 -1.08 -0.60
C HIS A 51 -21.82 -0.95 0.38
N GLN A 52 -21.61 -1.25 1.66
CA GLN A 52 -22.66 -1.23 2.68
C GLN A 52 -22.38 -0.16 3.74
N PRO A 53 -23.43 0.44 4.33
CA PRO A 53 -23.28 1.24 5.54
C PRO A 53 -22.67 0.40 6.70
N PRO A 54 -21.87 0.99 7.58
CA PRO A 54 -21.55 2.42 7.61
C PRO A 54 -20.38 2.84 6.69
N PHE A 55 -19.64 1.89 6.10
CA PHE A 55 -18.43 2.22 5.34
C PHE A 55 -18.74 3.03 4.07
N ALA A 56 -19.78 2.66 3.32
CA ALA A 56 -20.18 3.38 2.10
C ALA A 56 -20.53 4.86 2.37
N ASP A 57 -21.05 5.16 3.56
CA ASP A 57 -21.39 6.54 3.98
C ASP A 57 -20.13 7.35 4.38
N MET A 58 -19.06 6.67 4.80
CA MET A 58 -17.80 7.29 5.21
C MET A 58 -16.84 7.49 4.04
N ALA A 59 -16.88 6.60 3.07
CA ALA A 59 -15.96 6.55 1.92
C ALA A 59 -16.75 6.65 0.61
N PRO A 60 -16.94 7.85 0.04
CA PRO A 60 -17.73 8.02 -1.20
C PRO A 60 -17.22 7.19 -2.38
N GLU A 61 -15.91 6.93 -2.45
CA GLU A 61 -15.31 6.08 -3.49
C GLU A 61 -15.57 4.58 -3.26
N GLN A 62 -16.04 4.20 -2.06
CA GLN A 62 -16.27 2.81 -1.65
C GLN A 62 -15.02 1.93 -1.86
N LEU A 63 -13.86 2.46 -1.51
CA LEU A 63 -12.57 1.80 -1.64
C LEU A 63 -11.81 1.82 -0.30
N VAL A 64 -11.05 0.78 -0.05
CA VAL A 64 -10.07 0.72 1.05
C VAL A 64 -8.67 0.99 0.50
N PRO A 65 -7.77 1.60 1.31
CA PRO A 65 -7.91 2.02 2.70
C PRO A 65 -8.61 3.37 2.87
N LEU A 66 -9.20 3.57 4.05
CA LEU A 66 -9.62 4.85 4.57
C LEU A 66 -8.96 5.05 5.93
N LEU A 67 -8.22 6.14 6.11
CA LEU A 67 -7.70 6.56 7.39
C LEU A 67 -8.71 7.50 8.05
N GLU A 68 -9.09 7.21 9.28
CA GLU A 68 -9.91 8.10 10.12
C GLU A 68 -9.03 8.60 11.26
N GLU A 69 -8.82 9.90 11.31
CA GLU A 69 -8.13 10.58 12.42
C GLU A 69 -8.98 10.53 13.69
N ASP A 70 -8.33 10.62 14.84
CA ASP A 70 -9.01 10.77 16.11
C ASP A 70 -9.93 12.01 16.11
N ALA A 71 -11.10 11.91 16.74
CA ALA A 71 -12.04 13.01 16.88
C ALA A 71 -11.43 14.26 17.57
N SER A 72 -10.40 14.07 18.42
CA SER A 72 -9.65 15.19 19.04
C SER A 72 -8.77 15.94 18.03
N SER A 73 -8.47 15.34 16.87
CA SER A 73 -7.74 15.95 15.75
C SER A 73 -8.65 16.49 14.64
N GLY A 74 -9.98 16.49 14.87
CA GLY A 74 -10.96 16.92 13.89
C GLY A 74 -11.77 15.80 13.26
N GLY A 75 -11.36 14.52 13.45
CA GLY A 75 -12.06 13.35 12.91
C GLY A 75 -12.02 13.27 11.39
N GLU A 76 -10.98 13.86 10.77
CA GLU A 76 -10.82 13.88 9.31
C GLU A 76 -10.67 12.46 8.73
N ARG A 77 -11.21 12.28 7.54
CA ARG A 77 -11.12 11.02 6.80
C ARG A 77 -10.33 11.22 5.53
N ILE A 78 -9.29 10.44 5.38
CA ILE A 78 -8.36 10.52 4.24
C ILE A 78 -8.45 9.22 3.46
N SER A 79 -8.82 9.31 2.19
CA SER A 79 -8.82 8.20 1.24
C SER A 79 -7.55 8.22 0.37
N GLN A 80 -7.37 7.18 -0.45
CA GLN A 80 -6.22 6.99 -1.33
C GLN A 80 -4.90 6.72 -0.61
N SER A 81 -4.37 5.50 -0.79
CA SER A 81 -3.17 5.03 -0.07
C SER A 81 -1.96 5.97 -0.21
N MET A 82 -1.79 6.60 -1.36
CA MET A 82 -0.69 7.53 -1.59
C MET A 82 -0.85 8.81 -0.78
N ALA A 83 -2.06 9.38 -0.79
CA ALA A 83 -2.38 10.58 0.00
C ALA A 83 -2.25 10.30 1.50
N ILE A 84 -2.74 9.15 1.97
CA ILE A 84 -2.59 8.72 3.37
C ILE A 84 -1.11 8.65 3.77
N ILE A 85 -0.27 8.01 2.94
CA ILE A 85 1.15 7.84 3.27
C ILE A 85 1.89 9.19 3.26
N GLU A 86 1.61 10.07 2.29
CA GLU A 86 2.20 11.41 2.29
C GLU A 86 1.73 12.24 3.49
N TYR A 87 0.44 12.16 3.85
CA TYR A 87 -0.08 12.78 5.08
C TYR A 87 0.66 12.28 6.33
N LEU A 88 0.85 10.97 6.46
CA LEU A 88 1.60 10.39 7.58
C LEU A 88 3.05 10.86 7.60
N ASP A 89 3.69 11.02 6.43
CA ASP A 89 5.07 11.48 6.31
C ASP A 89 5.22 12.97 6.66
N GLU A 90 4.25 13.80 6.28
CA GLU A 90 4.24 15.24 6.58
C GLU A 90 3.94 15.52 8.05
N THR A 91 3.02 14.77 8.66
CA THR A 91 2.63 14.95 10.06
C THR A 91 3.59 14.26 11.05
N ASN A 92 4.31 13.24 10.59
CA ASN A 92 5.31 12.50 11.36
C ASN A 92 6.58 12.34 10.51
N PRO A 93 7.42 13.36 10.37
CA PRO A 93 8.48 13.39 9.38
C PRO A 93 9.58 12.33 9.59
N GLU A 94 9.76 11.81 10.81
CA GLU A 94 10.80 10.81 11.09
C GLU A 94 10.23 9.40 11.39
N PRO A 95 10.83 8.34 10.84
CA PRO A 95 11.81 8.35 9.74
C PRO A 95 11.15 8.75 8.40
N PRO A 96 11.84 9.48 7.50
CA PRO A 96 11.24 10.00 6.27
C PRO A 96 10.95 8.88 5.26
N LEU A 97 9.79 8.95 4.60
CA LEU A 97 9.43 8.06 3.48
C LEU A 97 9.74 8.70 2.12
N LEU A 98 10.07 9.98 2.11
CA LEU A 98 10.53 10.72 0.94
C LEU A 98 11.87 11.39 1.24
N PRO A 99 12.83 11.40 0.29
CA PRO A 99 14.09 12.13 0.43
C PRO A 99 13.89 13.63 0.72
N HIS A 100 14.90 14.27 1.29
CA HIS A 100 14.83 15.72 1.58
C HIS A 100 14.93 16.57 0.31
N ASP A 101 15.71 16.13 -0.69
CA ASP A 101 15.90 16.89 -1.92
C ASP A 101 14.76 16.73 -2.91
N PRO A 102 14.40 17.78 -3.67
CA PRO A 102 13.26 17.74 -4.58
C PRO A 102 13.37 16.69 -5.69
N VAL A 103 14.58 16.43 -6.19
CA VAL A 103 14.80 15.44 -7.28
C VAL A 103 14.60 14.03 -6.75
N GLY A 104 15.15 13.72 -5.58
CA GLY A 104 14.93 12.43 -4.91
C GLY A 104 13.45 12.19 -4.60
N ARG A 105 12.73 13.21 -4.08
CA ARG A 105 11.28 13.14 -3.85
C ARG A 105 10.51 12.82 -5.13
N ALA A 106 10.87 13.49 -6.25
CA ALA A 106 10.24 13.24 -7.54
C ALA A 106 10.51 11.81 -8.05
N ARG A 107 11.73 11.31 -7.89
CA ARG A 107 12.09 9.93 -8.29
C ARG A 107 11.34 8.88 -7.49
N VAL A 108 11.29 9.02 -6.16
CA VAL A 108 10.55 8.10 -5.29
C VAL A 108 9.06 8.11 -5.64
N ARG A 109 8.46 9.28 -5.88
CA ARG A 109 7.07 9.39 -6.32
C ARG A 109 6.85 8.75 -7.69
N ALA A 110 7.76 8.95 -8.65
CA ALA A 110 7.66 8.33 -9.97
C ALA A 110 7.64 6.79 -9.89
N LEU A 111 8.56 6.20 -9.12
CA LEU A 111 8.56 4.77 -8.86
C LEU A 111 7.25 4.30 -8.21
N SER A 112 6.78 5.02 -7.21
CA SER A 112 5.53 4.70 -6.51
C SER A 112 4.32 4.75 -7.45
N GLN A 113 4.27 5.73 -8.35
CA GLN A 113 3.17 5.95 -9.29
C GLN A 113 3.15 4.92 -10.42
N ILE A 114 4.27 4.40 -10.88
CA ILE A 114 4.29 3.25 -11.80
C ILE A 114 3.43 2.11 -11.22
N ILE A 115 3.56 1.84 -9.94
CA ILE A 115 2.78 0.80 -9.28
C ILE A 115 1.35 1.27 -8.99
N ALA A 116 1.22 2.44 -8.37
CA ALA A 116 -0.07 2.89 -7.83
C ALA A 116 -1.02 3.43 -8.90
N CYS A 117 -0.50 3.96 -10.02
CA CYS A 117 -1.29 4.61 -11.07
C CYS A 117 -1.32 3.82 -12.39
N GLU A 118 -0.30 2.98 -12.68
CA GLU A 118 -0.22 2.28 -13.95
C GLU A 118 -0.56 0.78 -13.81
N ILE A 119 -0.03 0.08 -12.78
CA ILE A 119 -0.25 -1.36 -12.61
C ILE A 119 -1.55 -1.63 -11.82
N HIS A 120 -1.62 -1.08 -10.60
CA HIS A 120 -2.68 -1.42 -9.65
C HIS A 120 -4.10 -1.10 -10.14
N PRO A 121 -4.40 0.06 -10.76
CA PRO A 121 -5.76 0.42 -11.11
C PRO A 121 -6.40 -0.50 -12.16
N ILE A 122 -5.62 -0.95 -13.14
CA ILE A 122 -6.10 -1.82 -14.22
C ILE A 122 -6.16 -3.29 -13.82
N ASN A 123 -5.53 -3.66 -12.69
CA ASN A 123 -5.56 -4.99 -12.08
C ASN A 123 -6.37 -5.03 -10.77
N ASN A 124 -7.08 -3.94 -10.45
CA ASN A 124 -7.94 -3.85 -9.28
C ASN A 124 -9.12 -4.84 -9.36
N LEU A 125 -9.59 -5.31 -8.21
CA LEU A 125 -10.70 -6.25 -8.10
C LEU A 125 -11.94 -5.84 -8.93
N ARG A 126 -12.29 -4.53 -8.97
CA ARG A 126 -13.42 -4.01 -9.74
C ARG A 126 -13.22 -4.23 -11.25
N VAL A 127 -12.00 -4.03 -11.77
CA VAL A 127 -11.68 -4.28 -13.18
C VAL A 127 -11.72 -5.77 -13.48
N LEU A 128 -11.11 -6.61 -12.64
CA LEU A 128 -11.12 -8.06 -12.82
C LEU A 128 -12.55 -8.63 -12.77
N LYS A 129 -13.39 -8.12 -11.87
CA LYS A 129 -14.83 -8.47 -11.83
C LYS A 129 -15.55 -8.06 -13.11
N TYR A 130 -15.25 -6.88 -13.67
CA TYR A 130 -15.84 -6.40 -14.92
C TYR A 130 -15.44 -7.27 -16.10
N LEU A 131 -14.16 -7.65 -16.23
CA LEU A 131 -13.67 -8.55 -17.27
C LEU A 131 -14.46 -9.88 -17.28
N VAL A 132 -14.66 -10.47 -16.10
CA VAL A 132 -15.35 -11.77 -15.99
C VAL A 132 -16.88 -11.62 -16.10
N LYS A 133 -17.48 -10.66 -15.40
CA LYS A 133 -18.94 -10.56 -15.29
C LYS A 133 -19.58 -9.90 -16.49
N GLU A 134 -19.00 -8.81 -17.00
CA GLU A 134 -19.58 -8.03 -18.09
C GLU A 134 -19.03 -8.47 -19.45
N LEU A 135 -17.69 -8.59 -19.58
CA LEU A 135 -17.07 -9.00 -20.83
C LEU A 135 -17.06 -10.52 -21.02
N LYS A 136 -17.51 -11.29 -20.01
CA LYS A 136 -17.62 -12.76 -20.04
C LYS A 136 -16.29 -13.48 -20.35
N LEU A 137 -15.17 -12.86 -19.99
CA LEU A 137 -13.87 -13.51 -20.11
C LEU A 137 -13.77 -14.67 -19.11
N ASP A 138 -13.15 -15.76 -19.51
CA ASP A 138 -12.82 -16.86 -18.60
C ASP A 138 -11.64 -16.50 -17.67
N GLU A 139 -11.38 -17.37 -16.69
CA GLU A 139 -10.29 -17.18 -15.72
C GLU A 139 -8.91 -17.12 -16.40
N ALA A 140 -8.70 -17.89 -17.48
CA ALA A 140 -7.43 -17.91 -18.20
C ALA A 140 -7.16 -16.56 -18.88
N ALA A 141 -8.16 -16.00 -19.57
CA ALA A 141 -8.07 -14.68 -20.21
C ALA A 141 -7.89 -13.56 -19.18
N LYS A 142 -8.62 -13.60 -18.04
CA LYS A 142 -8.45 -12.67 -16.94
C LYS A 142 -7.03 -12.74 -16.37
N ASN A 143 -6.47 -13.93 -16.15
CA ASN A 143 -5.12 -14.11 -15.64
C ASN A 143 -4.07 -13.67 -16.66
N THR A 144 -4.31 -13.86 -17.96
CA THR A 144 -3.45 -13.34 -19.03
C THR A 144 -3.41 -11.81 -18.99
N TRP A 145 -4.57 -11.15 -18.89
CA TRP A 145 -4.64 -9.69 -18.67
C TRP A 145 -3.80 -9.26 -17.48
N TYR A 146 -4.01 -9.89 -16.32
CA TYR A 146 -3.33 -9.54 -15.08
C TYR A 146 -1.81 -9.62 -15.22
N ARG A 147 -1.32 -10.76 -15.72
CA ARG A 147 0.12 -11.03 -15.90
C ARG A 147 0.77 -10.08 -16.90
N HIS A 148 0.08 -9.76 -17.99
CA HIS A 148 0.57 -8.83 -19.00
C HIS A 148 0.85 -7.46 -18.39
N TRP A 149 -0.13 -6.83 -17.74
CA TRP A 149 0.03 -5.49 -17.19
C TRP A 149 0.96 -5.42 -15.98
N VAL A 150 1.03 -6.47 -15.19
CA VAL A 150 2.04 -6.57 -14.13
C VAL A 150 3.44 -6.63 -14.73
N ARG A 151 3.66 -7.42 -15.78
CA ARG A 151 4.95 -7.57 -16.43
C ARG A 151 5.42 -6.26 -17.05
N GLU A 152 4.58 -5.63 -17.87
CA GLU A 152 4.86 -4.35 -18.52
C GLU A 152 5.27 -3.27 -17.50
N GLY A 153 4.50 -3.14 -16.42
CA GLY A 153 4.78 -2.15 -15.39
C GLY A 153 6.03 -2.45 -14.56
N LEU A 154 6.27 -3.71 -14.20
CA LEU A 154 7.47 -4.09 -13.45
C LEU A 154 8.75 -3.98 -14.29
N GLU A 155 8.70 -4.22 -15.59
CA GLU A 155 9.82 -3.93 -16.48
C GLU A 155 10.14 -2.43 -16.57
N ALA A 156 9.10 -1.58 -16.62
CA ALA A 156 9.30 -0.13 -16.54
C ALA A 156 9.91 0.28 -15.20
N PHE A 157 9.43 -0.31 -14.10
CA PHE A 157 9.98 -0.10 -12.75
C PHE A 157 11.44 -0.52 -12.66
N GLU A 158 11.81 -1.71 -13.17
CA GLU A 158 13.18 -2.21 -13.22
C GLU A 158 14.11 -1.25 -13.99
N ARG A 159 13.67 -0.77 -15.17
CA ARG A 159 14.44 0.21 -15.96
C ARG A 159 14.67 1.52 -15.19
N GLN A 160 13.68 1.99 -14.43
CA GLN A 160 13.82 3.18 -13.58
C GLN A 160 14.80 2.94 -12.42
N LEU A 161 14.75 1.78 -11.79
CA LEU A 161 15.74 1.41 -10.76
C LEU A 161 17.15 1.32 -11.35
N ALA A 162 17.29 0.74 -12.54
CA ALA A 162 18.59 0.59 -13.20
C ALA A 162 19.22 1.95 -13.59
N ALA A 163 18.41 2.96 -13.85
CA ALA A 163 18.86 4.31 -14.18
C ALA A 163 19.31 5.14 -12.96
N GLN A 164 19.19 4.60 -11.74
CA GLN A 164 19.55 5.30 -10.50
C GLN A 164 20.80 4.69 -9.86
N PRO A 165 21.51 5.42 -8.99
CA PRO A 165 22.56 4.83 -8.17
C PRO A 165 22.04 3.62 -7.40
N ALA A 166 22.90 2.61 -7.27
CA ALA A 166 22.53 1.40 -6.54
C ALA A 166 22.28 1.73 -5.05
N GLY A 167 21.21 1.17 -4.50
CA GLY A 167 20.85 1.23 -3.09
C GLY A 167 20.39 -0.15 -2.62
N ILE A 168 20.14 -0.28 -1.32
CA ILE A 168 19.58 -1.50 -0.71
C ILE A 168 18.09 -1.61 -1.05
N TYR A 169 17.38 -0.47 -1.08
CA TYR A 169 15.94 -0.37 -1.33
C TYR A 169 15.66 0.32 -2.67
N CYS A 170 14.42 0.60 -2.96
CA CYS A 170 14.01 1.28 -4.19
C CYS A 170 14.72 2.62 -4.40
N TYR A 171 15.09 3.31 -3.33
CA TYR A 171 15.86 4.54 -3.37
C TYR A 171 16.79 4.64 -2.16
N GLY A 172 18.09 4.50 -2.40
CA GLY A 172 19.09 4.59 -1.33
C GLY A 172 19.05 3.42 -0.33
N ASN A 173 19.31 3.73 0.94
CA ASN A 173 19.55 2.72 1.98
C ASN A 173 18.50 2.72 3.10
N THR A 174 17.37 3.38 2.90
CA THR A 174 16.23 3.41 3.82
C THR A 174 14.95 3.09 3.06
N LEU A 175 13.98 2.47 3.74
CA LEU A 175 12.66 2.24 3.15
C LEU A 175 11.99 3.57 2.80
N THR A 176 11.39 3.63 1.61
CA THR A 176 10.70 4.80 1.09
C THR A 176 9.25 4.47 0.71
N LEU A 177 8.50 5.49 0.28
CA LEU A 177 7.18 5.33 -0.31
C LEU A 177 7.18 4.33 -1.48
N ALA A 178 8.28 4.25 -2.25
CA ALA A 178 8.39 3.30 -3.36
C ALA A 178 8.41 1.84 -2.87
N ASP A 179 9.07 1.57 -1.75
CA ASP A 179 9.10 0.23 -1.14
C ASP A 179 7.72 -0.14 -0.56
N CYS A 180 7.02 0.83 0.02
CA CYS A 180 5.63 0.63 0.45
C CYS A 180 4.72 0.21 -0.71
N CYS A 181 5.00 0.67 -1.93
CA CYS A 181 4.27 0.27 -3.14
C CYS A 181 4.76 -1.06 -3.71
N LEU A 182 6.08 -1.28 -3.75
CA LEU A 182 6.70 -2.46 -4.36
C LEU A 182 6.28 -3.74 -3.65
N VAL A 183 6.40 -3.78 -2.32
CA VAL A 183 6.14 -5.01 -1.54
C VAL A 183 4.75 -5.60 -1.81
N PRO A 184 3.65 -4.85 -1.72
CA PRO A 184 2.31 -5.38 -2.05
C PRO A 184 2.16 -5.77 -3.52
N GLN A 185 2.86 -5.11 -4.43
CA GLN A 185 2.80 -5.42 -5.85
C GLN A 185 3.46 -6.77 -6.16
N ILE A 186 4.66 -7.04 -5.61
CA ILE A 186 5.33 -8.33 -5.77
C ILE A 186 4.54 -9.43 -5.09
N PHE A 187 4.00 -9.21 -3.88
CA PHE A 187 3.12 -10.16 -3.22
C PHE A 187 1.96 -10.61 -4.13
N ASN A 188 1.31 -9.67 -4.81
CA ASN A 188 0.23 -10.00 -5.74
C ASN A 188 0.74 -10.65 -7.04
N ALA A 189 1.88 -10.21 -7.57
CA ALA A 189 2.49 -10.83 -8.74
C ALA A 189 2.75 -12.32 -8.50
N GLN A 190 3.28 -12.68 -7.34
CA GLN A 190 3.51 -14.07 -6.93
C GLN A 190 2.19 -14.86 -6.83
N ARG A 191 1.12 -14.25 -6.28
CA ARG A 191 -0.21 -14.91 -6.16
C ARG A 191 -0.87 -15.21 -7.50
N PHE A 192 -0.54 -14.45 -8.55
CA PHE A 192 -1.07 -14.65 -9.90
C PHE A 192 -0.08 -15.36 -10.83
N ASP A 193 0.99 -15.93 -10.27
CA ASP A 193 2.06 -16.62 -11.01
C ASP A 193 2.61 -15.78 -12.17
N CYS A 194 2.85 -14.48 -11.89
CA CYS A 194 3.50 -13.59 -12.85
C CYS A 194 4.98 -13.96 -12.99
N ASP A 195 5.49 -13.91 -14.21
CA ASP A 195 6.92 -14.05 -14.45
C ASP A 195 7.67 -12.82 -13.90
N LEU A 196 8.55 -13.07 -12.92
CA LEU A 196 9.41 -12.06 -12.28
C LEU A 196 10.88 -12.19 -12.72
N SER A 197 11.18 -13.04 -13.71
CA SER A 197 12.53 -13.19 -14.25
C SER A 197 12.98 -11.88 -14.92
N GLY A 198 14.30 -11.62 -14.91
CA GLY A 198 14.87 -10.42 -15.53
C GLY A 198 14.57 -9.09 -14.79
N LEU A 199 14.16 -9.16 -13.51
CA LEU A 199 13.91 -8.00 -12.64
C LEU A 199 14.87 -7.99 -11.43
N PRO A 200 16.20 -8.05 -11.63
CA PRO A 200 17.13 -8.30 -10.53
C PRO A 200 17.16 -7.19 -9.48
N ARG A 201 17.07 -5.91 -9.85
CA ARG A 201 17.05 -4.80 -8.90
C ARG A 201 15.73 -4.70 -8.15
N THR A 202 14.63 -4.90 -8.84
CA THR A 202 13.28 -4.94 -8.27
C THR A 202 13.18 -6.04 -7.21
N MET A 203 13.67 -7.24 -7.53
CA MET A 203 13.62 -8.36 -6.60
C MET A 203 14.59 -8.18 -5.43
N ALA A 204 15.80 -7.64 -5.66
CA ALA A 204 16.73 -7.33 -4.58
C ALA A 204 16.15 -6.31 -3.58
N ALA A 205 15.52 -5.23 -4.06
CA ALA A 205 14.86 -4.26 -3.20
C ALA A 205 13.67 -4.87 -2.43
N TYR A 206 12.86 -5.70 -3.10
CA TYR A 206 11.78 -6.46 -2.45
C TYR A 206 12.31 -7.38 -1.35
N GLU A 207 13.32 -8.18 -1.63
CA GLU A 207 13.91 -9.12 -0.67
C GLU A 207 14.50 -8.38 0.54
N ALA A 208 15.21 -7.27 0.32
CA ALA A 208 15.72 -6.45 1.39
C ALA A 208 14.58 -5.85 2.26
N ALA A 209 13.52 -5.33 1.64
CA ALA A 209 12.36 -4.80 2.35
C ALA A 209 11.67 -5.88 3.19
N MET A 210 11.57 -7.11 2.66
CA MET A 210 11.00 -8.26 3.36
C MET A 210 11.78 -8.68 4.62
N GLN A 211 13.04 -8.30 4.77
CA GLN A 211 13.81 -8.57 6.00
C GLN A 211 13.48 -7.61 7.14
N THR A 212 12.72 -6.55 6.88
CA THR A 212 12.42 -5.53 7.90
C THR A 212 11.19 -5.90 8.73
N ASP A 213 11.23 -5.61 10.03
CA ASP A 213 10.12 -5.84 10.95
C ASP A 213 8.84 -5.08 10.53
N ALA A 214 8.99 -3.86 10.02
CA ALA A 214 7.88 -3.04 9.55
C ALA A 214 7.07 -3.74 8.44
N VAL A 215 7.76 -4.34 7.47
CA VAL A 215 7.13 -5.09 6.37
C VAL A 215 6.56 -6.43 6.87
N GLN A 216 7.28 -7.14 7.73
CA GLN A 216 6.84 -8.43 8.27
C GLN A 216 5.54 -8.30 9.07
N ARG A 217 5.43 -7.27 9.93
CA ARG A 217 4.20 -7.01 10.70
C ARG A 217 3.01 -6.60 9.82
N ALA A 218 3.27 -5.99 8.67
CA ALA A 218 2.22 -5.53 7.74
C ALA A 218 1.66 -6.64 6.84
N GLN A 219 2.28 -7.84 6.82
CA GLN A 219 1.91 -8.94 5.93
C GLN A 219 0.42 -9.31 6.03
N PRO A 220 -0.24 -9.66 4.91
CA PRO A 220 -1.63 -10.09 4.92
C PRO A 220 -1.94 -11.19 5.93
N ALA A 221 -1.07 -12.18 6.05
CA ALA A 221 -1.24 -13.31 7.00
C ALA A 221 -1.13 -12.90 8.48
N ARG A 222 -0.67 -11.67 8.78
CA ARG A 222 -0.58 -11.12 10.14
C ARG A 222 -1.76 -10.24 10.52
N CYS A 223 -2.65 -9.97 9.57
CA CYS A 223 -3.82 -9.13 9.82
C CYS A 223 -4.90 -9.88 10.63
N PRO A 224 -5.67 -9.18 11.49
CA PRO A 224 -6.71 -9.81 12.31
C PRO A 224 -7.83 -10.49 11.50
N ASP A 225 -8.09 -10.01 10.27
CA ASP A 225 -9.09 -10.54 9.35
C ASP A 225 -8.51 -11.52 8.32
N ALA A 226 -7.27 -12.01 8.53
CA ALA A 226 -6.65 -12.97 7.62
C ALA A 226 -7.45 -14.28 7.60
N GLU A 227 -7.82 -14.70 6.39
CA GLU A 227 -8.44 -16.01 6.15
C GLU A 227 -7.35 -17.04 5.80
N THR A 228 -7.41 -18.19 6.41
CA THR A 228 -6.54 -19.37 6.15
C THR A 228 -6.86 -20.04 4.84
#